data_bccfda404cf472e95f0b5cb036861f7a
#
_entry.id   bccfda404cf472e95f0b5cb036861f7a
#
_cell.length_a   1.000
_cell.length_b   1.000
_cell.length_c   1.000
_cell.angle_alpha   90.00
_cell.angle_beta   90.00
_cell.angle_gamma   90.00
#
_symmetry.space_group_name_H-M   'P 1'
#
loop_
_entity.id
_entity.type
_entity.pdbx_description
1 polymer ?
#
loop_
_entity_poly.entity_id
_entity_poly.type
_entity_poly.pdbx_seq_one_letter_code
_entity_poly.pdbx_strand_id
1 'polypeptide(L)'
;MPKPTRAADQRVVTTPNASMTTLASPTQGPSDGLAMWRVEMHAGQRGPTHTFDSEQLWAAQSGTLVINLDGEQLSLGAGDALVLAADAQRQISAETDATAIVCGHGRAIVSVPGEEASRGTPPWIS
;
A
#
# COMPACT_ATOMS: atom_id res chain seq x y z
N MET A 1 -5.28 -1.68 27.86
CA MET A 1 -4.89 -3.02 27.37
C MET A 1 -5.03 -3.09 25.86
N PRO A 2 -4.02 -3.53 25.15
CA PRO A 2 -4.15 -3.76 23.72
C PRO A 2 -5.20 -4.83 23.42
N LYS A 3 -5.94 -4.62 22.35
CA LYS A 3 -6.92 -5.60 21.86
C LYS A 3 -6.63 -5.90 20.39
N PRO A 4 -6.73 -7.17 19.97
CA PRO A 4 -6.62 -7.49 18.55
C PRO A 4 -7.73 -6.79 17.76
N THR A 5 -7.37 -6.26 16.58
CA THR A 5 -8.38 -5.84 15.62
C THR A 5 -8.79 -7.08 14.85
N ARG A 6 -10.00 -7.56 15.09
CA ARG A 6 -10.48 -8.79 14.45
C ARG A 6 -10.69 -8.59 12.96
N ALA A 7 -10.49 -9.65 12.19
CA ALA A 7 -10.62 -9.59 10.72
C ALA A 7 -11.97 -8.98 10.28
N ALA A 8 -13.06 -9.35 10.95
CA ALA A 8 -14.40 -8.85 10.62
C ALA A 8 -14.57 -7.34 10.88
N ASP A 9 -13.71 -6.74 11.71
CA ASP A 9 -13.80 -5.33 12.09
C ASP A 9 -12.80 -4.47 11.32
N GLN A 10 -11.99 -5.07 10.45
CA GLN A 10 -10.99 -4.35 9.68
C GLN A 10 -11.64 -3.57 8.55
N ARG A 11 -11.20 -2.33 8.40
CA ARG A 11 -11.72 -1.42 7.38
C ARG A 11 -11.24 -1.84 6.00
N VAL A 12 -12.16 -1.90 5.04
CA VAL A 12 -11.85 -2.24 3.65
C VAL A 12 -12.21 -1.04 2.77
N VAL A 13 -11.26 -0.62 1.94
CA VAL A 13 -11.47 0.42 0.93
C VAL A 13 -11.18 -0.18 -0.43
N THR A 14 -12.17 -0.16 -1.32
CA THR A 14 -12.03 -0.68 -2.68
C THR A 14 -12.00 0.48 -3.67
N THR A 15 -11.00 0.47 -4.53
CA THR A 15 -10.87 1.39 -5.65
C THR A 15 -10.97 0.60 -6.96
N PRO A 16 -11.04 1.26 -8.13
CA PRO A 16 -10.98 0.53 -9.40
C PRO A 16 -9.69 -0.29 -9.60
N ASN A 17 -8.65 0.01 -8.83
CA ASN A 17 -7.31 -0.58 -9.02
C ASN A 17 -6.96 -1.65 -8.01
N ALA A 18 -7.56 -1.64 -6.82
CA ALA A 18 -7.22 -2.58 -5.75
C ALA A 18 -8.23 -2.52 -4.60
N SER A 19 -8.19 -3.52 -3.73
CA SER A 19 -8.85 -3.47 -2.43
C SER A 19 -7.79 -3.41 -1.34
N MET A 20 -7.91 -2.46 -0.42
CA MET A 20 -7.01 -2.29 0.72
C MET A 20 -7.77 -2.59 2.00
N THR A 21 -7.24 -3.51 2.82
CA THR A 21 -7.77 -3.83 4.13
C THR A 21 -6.81 -3.32 5.18
N THR A 22 -7.25 -2.38 6.02
CA THR A 22 -6.43 -1.83 7.10
C THR A 22 -6.35 -2.83 8.24
N LEU A 23 -5.14 -3.29 8.54
CA LEU A 23 -4.89 -4.22 9.64
C LEU A 23 -4.66 -3.47 10.95
N ALA A 24 -3.91 -2.38 10.90
CA ALA A 24 -3.67 -1.48 12.02
C ALA A 24 -3.28 -0.10 11.49
N SER A 25 -3.70 0.94 12.18
CA SER A 25 -3.37 2.33 11.82
C SER A 25 -3.61 3.23 13.03
N PRO A 26 -3.30 4.54 12.93
CA PRO A 26 -3.61 5.47 14.02
C PRO A 26 -5.09 5.52 14.42
N THR A 27 -6.02 5.28 13.48
CA THR A 27 -7.45 5.30 13.77
C THR A 27 -8.06 3.91 13.91
N GLN A 28 -7.29 2.87 13.69
CA GLN A 28 -7.77 1.49 13.82
C GLN A 28 -6.72 0.62 14.51
N GLY A 29 -7.05 0.14 15.69
CA GLY A 29 -6.18 -0.68 16.49
C GLY A 29 -5.43 0.00 17.62
N PRO A 30 -5.60 1.31 17.97
CA PRO A 30 -4.92 2.40 17.28
C PRO A 30 -3.42 2.35 17.54
N SER A 31 -2.61 2.57 16.54
CA SER A 31 -1.16 2.67 16.65
C SER A 31 -0.74 4.10 17.00
N ASP A 32 0.48 4.26 17.48
CA ASP A 32 1.04 5.60 17.72
C ASP A 32 1.40 6.31 16.41
N GLY A 33 1.88 5.59 15.42
CA GLY A 33 2.29 6.23 14.16
C GLY A 33 2.45 5.29 12.99
N LEU A 34 2.33 3.98 13.19
CA LEU A 34 2.51 3.01 12.14
C LEU A 34 1.19 2.60 11.52
N ALA A 35 1.22 2.22 10.27
CA ALA A 35 0.09 1.60 9.59
C ALA A 35 0.53 0.31 8.91
N MET A 36 -0.38 -0.64 8.86
CA MET A 36 -0.21 -1.90 8.14
C MET A 36 -1.51 -2.21 7.43
N TRP A 37 -1.42 -2.56 6.16
CA TRP A 37 -2.60 -2.91 5.38
C TRP A 37 -2.28 -4.02 4.38
N ARG A 38 -3.31 -4.75 3.97
CA ARG A 38 -3.24 -5.74 2.91
C ARG A 38 -3.76 -5.13 1.62
N VAL A 39 -3.03 -5.34 0.54
CA VAL A 39 -3.43 -4.96 -0.81
C VAL A 39 -3.82 -6.23 -1.56
N GLU A 40 -4.99 -6.20 -2.19
CA GLU A 40 -5.46 -7.27 -3.07
C GLU A 40 -5.70 -6.69 -4.46
N MET A 41 -5.09 -7.28 -5.47
CA MET A 41 -5.25 -6.87 -6.86
C MET A 41 -5.58 -8.07 -7.73
N HIS A 42 -6.47 -7.85 -8.68
CA HIS A 42 -6.74 -8.84 -9.73
C HIS A 42 -5.78 -8.67 -10.89
N ALA A 43 -5.51 -9.76 -11.60
CA ALA A 43 -4.65 -9.74 -12.79
C ALA A 43 -5.07 -8.61 -13.74
N GLY A 44 -4.10 -7.81 -14.17
CA GLY A 44 -4.32 -6.69 -15.06
C GLY A 44 -4.69 -5.37 -14.39
N GLN A 45 -5.01 -5.35 -13.10
CA GLN A 45 -5.24 -4.10 -12.39
C GLN A 45 -3.93 -3.32 -12.24
N ARG A 46 -4.04 -2.01 -12.33
CA ARG A 46 -2.89 -1.11 -12.34
C ARG A 46 -3.25 0.19 -11.64
N GLY A 47 -2.51 0.53 -10.61
CA GLY A 47 -2.69 1.79 -9.90
C GLY A 47 -2.07 2.98 -10.65
N PRO A 48 -2.31 4.20 -10.18
CA PRO A 48 -1.65 5.38 -10.74
C PRO A 48 -0.19 5.44 -10.30
N THR A 49 0.63 6.16 -11.09
CA THR A 49 1.95 6.56 -10.62
C THR A 49 1.80 7.59 -9.52
N HIS A 50 2.47 7.38 -8.40
CA HIS A 50 2.37 8.27 -7.24
C HIS A 50 3.64 8.22 -6.39
N THR A 51 3.73 9.13 -5.42
CA THR A 51 4.81 9.18 -4.43
C THR A 51 4.21 9.26 -3.04
N PHE A 52 4.97 8.81 -2.06
CA PHE A 52 4.70 9.07 -0.64
C PHE A 52 5.88 9.84 -0.04
N ASP A 53 5.60 10.64 0.97
CA ASP A 53 6.63 11.43 1.66
C ASP A 53 7.45 10.63 2.68
N SER A 54 7.19 9.34 2.81
CA SER A 54 7.90 8.45 3.71
C SER A 54 8.03 7.05 3.10
N GLU A 55 8.96 6.26 3.63
CA GLU A 55 9.20 4.93 3.10
C GLU A 55 8.07 3.94 3.41
N GLN A 56 7.95 2.92 2.58
CA GLN A 56 7.03 1.81 2.77
C GLN A 56 7.76 0.49 2.55
N LEU A 57 7.32 -0.53 3.26
CA LEU A 57 7.78 -1.91 3.10
C LEU A 57 6.66 -2.70 2.45
N TRP A 58 6.96 -3.35 1.34
CA TRP A 58 6.01 -4.21 0.63
C TRP A 58 6.47 -5.65 0.72
N ALA A 59 5.59 -6.55 1.19
CA ALA A 59 5.84 -7.98 1.26
C ALA A 59 4.77 -8.72 0.45
N ALA A 60 5.16 -9.31 -0.67
CA ALA A 60 4.24 -10.08 -1.49
C ALA A 60 3.89 -11.40 -0.79
N GLN A 61 2.58 -11.70 -0.70
CA GLN A 61 2.07 -12.90 -0.04
C GLN A 61 1.65 -13.97 -1.05
N SER A 62 1.03 -13.56 -2.14
CA SER A 62 0.58 -14.47 -3.19
C SER A 62 0.61 -13.77 -4.53
N GLY A 63 0.73 -14.55 -5.60
CA GLY A 63 0.75 -14.02 -6.96
C GLY A 63 2.00 -13.24 -7.28
N THR A 64 1.94 -12.45 -8.36
CA THR A 64 3.07 -11.64 -8.83
C THR A 64 2.61 -10.21 -9.05
N LEU A 65 3.29 -9.29 -8.34
CA LEU A 65 3.16 -7.85 -8.55
C LEU A 65 4.34 -7.36 -9.39
N VAL A 66 4.08 -6.35 -10.18
CA VAL A 66 5.12 -5.60 -10.89
C VAL A 66 5.12 -4.19 -10.36
N ILE A 67 6.26 -3.74 -9.86
CA ILE A 67 6.43 -2.40 -9.32
C ILE A 67 7.39 -1.63 -10.22
N ASN A 68 6.85 -0.58 -10.83
CA ASN A 68 7.67 0.35 -11.59
C ASN A 68 8.15 1.41 -10.60
N LEU A 69 9.45 1.43 -10.33
CA LEU A 69 10.06 2.29 -9.31
C LEU A 69 11.10 3.19 -9.95
N ASP A 70 10.81 4.47 -10.03
CA ASP A 70 11.68 5.47 -10.69
C ASP A 70 12.12 5.03 -12.09
N GLY A 71 11.20 4.43 -12.86
CA GLY A 71 11.45 3.94 -14.20
C GLY A 71 12.04 2.54 -14.29
N GLU A 72 12.40 1.92 -13.16
CA GLU A 72 12.88 0.54 -13.12
C GLU A 72 11.73 -0.41 -12.82
N GLN A 73 11.57 -1.43 -13.63
CA GLN A 73 10.51 -2.43 -13.46
C GLN A 73 11.01 -3.59 -12.62
N LEU A 74 10.36 -3.81 -11.47
CA LEU A 74 10.71 -4.86 -10.52
C LEU A 74 9.56 -5.84 -10.38
N SER A 75 9.86 -7.13 -10.41
CA SER A 75 8.87 -8.19 -10.21
C SER A 75 8.96 -8.70 -8.78
N LEU A 76 7.81 -8.77 -8.09
CA LEU A 76 7.68 -9.27 -6.73
C LEU A 76 6.78 -10.52 -6.75
N GLY A 77 7.38 -11.68 -6.50
CA GLY A 77 6.63 -12.93 -6.32
C GLY A 77 6.38 -13.22 -4.84
N ALA A 78 5.55 -14.21 -4.57
CA ALA A 78 5.21 -14.62 -3.20
C ALA A 78 6.46 -14.84 -2.35
N GLY A 79 6.52 -14.21 -1.19
CA GLY A 79 7.67 -14.26 -0.28
C GLY A 79 8.70 -13.16 -0.49
N ASP A 80 8.65 -12.44 -1.61
CA ASP A 80 9.58 -11.33 -1.86
C ASP A 80 9.16 -10.07 -1.10
N ALA A 81 10.15 -9.26 -0.75
CA ALA A 81 9.91 -7.98 -0.10
C ALA A 81 10.72 -6.87 -0.76
N LEU A 82 10.21 -5.65 -0.70
CA LEU A 82 10.84 -4.48 -1.31
C LEU A 82 10.63 -3.26 -0.43
N VAL A 83 11.68 -2.46 -0.28
CA VAL A 83 11.61 -1.15 0.37
C VAL A 83 11.37 -0.10 -0.71
N LEU A 84 10.31 0.69 -0.57
CA LEU A 84 10.05 1.85 -1.41
C LEU A 84 10.46 3.09 -0.64
N ALA A 85 11.51 3.74 -1.09
CA ALA A 85 12.04 4.93 -0.43
C ALA A 85 11.04 6.10 -0.48
N ALA A 86 11.18 7.01 0.48
CA ALA A 86 10.43 8.27 0.43
C ALA A 86 10.66 8.97 -0.91
N ASP A 87 9.61 9.56 -1.45
CA ASP A 87 9.60 10.35 -2.67
C ASP A 87 9.92 9.60 -3.97
N ALA A 88 10.17 8.30 -3.90
CA ALA A 88 10.34 7.49 -5.11
C ALA A 88 9.01 7.36 -5.86
N GLN A 89 9.03 7.62 -7.16
CA GLN A 89 7.85 7.42 -8.00
C GLN A 89 7.59 5.93 -8.19
N ARG A 90 6.36 5.51 -7.95
CA ARG A 90 5.96 4.12 -8.04
C ARG A 90 4.65 3.95 -8.78
N GLN A 91 4.54 2.83 -9.47
CA GLN A 91 3.28 2.35 -10.02
C GLN A 91 3.21 0.85 -9.79
N ILE A 92 2.12 0.41 -9.17
CA ILE A 92 1.91 -0.99 -8.80
C ILE A 92 0.92 -1.60 -9.78
N SER A 93 1.25 -2.76 -10.33
CA SER A 93 0.33 -3.53 -11.17
C SER A 93 0.38 -5.00 -10.79
N ALA A 94 -0.69 -5.72 -11.09
CA ALA A 94 -0.76 -7.16 -10.85
C ALA A 94 -0.60 -7.92 -12.17
N GLU A 95 0.43 -8.74 -12.25
CA GLU A 95 0.60 -9.64 -13.39
C GLU A 95 -0.36 -10.82 -13.29
N THR A 96 -0.56 -11.32 -12.07
CA THR A 96 -1.57 -12.31 -11.72
C THR A 96 -2.41 -11.74 -10.57
N ASP A 97 -3.48 -12.43 -10.17
CA ASP A 97 -4.13 -12.12 -8.90
C ASP A 97 -3.08 -12.18 -7.80
N ALA A 98 -2.99 -11.14 -6.99
CA ALA A 98 -1.89 -10.98 -6.04
C ALA A 98 -2.36 -10.32 -4.76
N THR A 99 -1.68 -10.66 -3.66
CA THR A 99 -1.84 -10.00 -2.37
C THR A 99 -0.50 -9.61 -1.81
N ALA A 100 -0.46 -8.50 -1.09
CA ALA A 100 0.72 -8.01 -0.40
C ALA A 100 0.33 -7.41 0.94
N ILE A 101 1.25 -7.49 1.91
CA ILE A 101 1.17 -6.74 3.16
C ILE A 101 2.11 -5.55 3.04
N VAL A 102 1.61 -4.37 3.40
CA VAL A 102 2.37 -3.13 3.34
C VAL A 102 2.42 -2.49 4.72
N CYS A 103 3.60 -2.03 5.10
CA CYS A 103 3.82 -1.25 6.32
C CYS A 103 4.34 0.12 5.95
N GLY A 104 3.89 1.13 6.68
CA GLY A 104 4.38 2.49 6.50
C GLY A 104 3.94 3.41 7.61
N HIS A 105 4.18 4.69 7.41
CA HIS A 105 3.78 5.71 8.38
C HIS A 105 2.28 5.99 8.25
N GLY A 106 1.58 6.06 9.38
CA GLY A 106 0.14 6.27 9.42
C GLY A 106 -0.31 7.67 9.00
N ARG A 107 0.63 8.59 8.84
CA ARG A 107 0.38 9.97 8.39
C ARG A 107 1.05 10.28 7.07
N ALA A 108 1.44 9.24 6.32
CA ALA A 108 2.09 9.40 5.03
C ALA A 108 1.21 10.19 4.06
N ILE A 109 1.82 11.13 3.36
CA ILE A 109 1.14 11.98 2.38
C ILE A 109 1.42 11.46 0.98
N VAL A 110 0.36 11.20 0.23
CA VAL A 110 0.44 10.76 -1.16
C VAL A 110 0.35 11.95 -2.11
N SER A 111 1.16 11.93 -3.15
CA SER A 111 1.14 12.93 -4.22
C SER A 111 1.16 12.24 -5.58
N VAL A 112 0.54 12.88 -6.57
CA VAL A 112 0.53 12.40 -7.96
C VAL A 112 1.35 13.35 -8.81
N PRO A 113 2.33 12.86 -9.59
CA PRO A 113 3.13 13.72 -10.46
C PRO A 113 2.24 14.56 -11.39
N GLY A 114 2.55 15.85 -11.48
CA GLY A 114 1.78 16.80 -12.27
C GLY A 114 0.64 17.49 -11.53
N GLU A 115 0.26 17.04 -10.34
CA GLU A 115 -0.69 17.73 -9.47
C GLU A 115 0.06 18.67 -8.54
N GLU A 116 -0.47 19.90 -8.37
CA GLU A 116 0.16 20.92 -7.51
C GLU A 116 -0.02 20.60 -6.03
N ALA A 117 -1.20 20.09 -5.65
CA ALA A 117 -1.51 19.76 -4.26
C ALA A 117 -1.37 18.27 -4.00
N SER A 118 -0.94 17.91 -2.79
CA SER A 118 -0.97 16.53 -2.34
C SER A 118 -2.42 16.06 -2.16
N ARG A 119 -2.63 14.74 -2.13
CA ARG A 119 -3.94 14.13 -1.88
C ARG A 119 -4.17 13.78 -0.41
N GLY A 120 -3.23 14.18 0.48
CA GLY A 120 -3.30 13.87 1.90
C GLY A 120 -2.97 12.41 2.20
N THR A 121 -3.43 11.91 3.33
CA THR A 121 -3.22 10.53 3.74
C THR A 121 -4.36 9.66 3.27
N PRO A 122 -4.10 8.57 2.52
CA PRO A 122 -5.17 7.67 2.08
C PRO A 122 -5.95 7.07 3.25
N PRO A 123 -7.27 6.83 3.07
CA PRO A 123 -8.12 6.35 4.17
C PRO A 123 -7.73 4.94 4.66
N TRP A 124 -7.06 4.13 3.87
CA TRP A 124 -6.60 2.81 4.31
C TRP A 124 -5.31 2.87 5.11
N ILE A 125 -4.64 4.02 5.17
CA ILE A 125 -3.39 4.23 5.91
C ILE A 125 -3.67 4.96 7.24
N SER A 126 -4.56 5.93 7.23
CA SER A 126 -4.79 6.80 8.40
C SER A 126 -5.37 6.09 9.65
#